data_8230bf7ca39e364c9faf09e3365f0b02
#
_entry.id   8230bf7ca39e364c9faf09e3365f0b02
#
_cell.length_a   1.000
_cell.length_b   1.000
_cell.length_c   1.000
_cell.angle_alpha   90.00
_cell.angle_beta   90.00
_cell.angle_gamma   90.00
#
_symmetry.space_group_name_H-M   'P 1'
#
loop_
_entity.id
_entity.type
_entity.pdbx_description
1 polymer ?
#
loop_
_entity_poly.entity_id
_entity_poly.type
_entity_poly.pdbx_seq_one_letter_code
_entity_poly.pdbx_strand_id
1 'polypeptide(L)'
;MRVIDTDAGLLRDSAAAALHAAEQTTIHIDAEIVGHVPELMETLRSEGPYAYAIMPHVRPDGTVALPILSTREQIHDAYTMIRGASDLLSAEPMIEIRGAWYTFQEATAIGRHKETGIVSENLTLGLFPVSTDKGITGELVWVVLPRAELGGVAAGDETKSQWELRRDVLAQHERYIRALRDADVDTIVDCLNEGVASAVRDYVDNTGKLVSLEGKDAHRSYYQSFFDTFAVQSIDILDRVVQDSYAFAELRYAVAPRDNGSSTVAFHTAEFHVVAGDGRFIARIGHGTDPR
;
A
#
# COMPACT_ATOMS: atom_id res chain seq x y z
N MET A 1 -7.59 32.81 -23.97
CA MET A 1 -7.59 31.42 -24.52
C MET A 1 -6.16 30.89 -24.55
N ARG A 2 -5.61 30.52 -23.38
CA ARG A 2 -4.26 29.90 -23.21
C ARG A 2 -4.24 28.93 -22.05
N VAL A 3 -5.27 28.05 -21.96
CA VAL A 3 -5.36 27.01 -20.93
C VAL A 3 -4.83 25.66 -21.44
N ILE A 4 -4.73 25.49 -22.76
CA ILE A 4 -4.44 24.18 -23.38
C ILE A 4 -2.95 23.80 -23.32
N ASP A 5 -2.02 24.76 -23.40
CA ASP A 5 -0.58 24.45 -23.41
C ASP A 5 -0.03 24.04 -22.04
N THR A 6 -0.59 24.55 -20.96
CA THR A 6 -0.17 24.18 -19.59
C THR A 6 -0.61 22.75 -19.24
N ASP A 7 -1.82 22.38 -19.64
CA ASP A 7 -2.36 21.05 -19.37
C ASP A 7 -1.62 19.95 -20.17
N ALA A 8 -1.24 20.26 -21.41
CA ALA A 8 -0.49 19.30 -22.24
C ALA A 8 0.95 19.08 -21.74
N GLY A 9 1.58 20.08 -21.15
CA GLY A 9 2.87 19.95 -20.48
C GLY A 9 2.79 19.09 -19.23
N LEU A 10 1.84 19.36 -18.35
CA LEU A 10 1.58 18.59 -17.14
C LEU A 10 1.24 17.13 -17.43
N LEU A 11 0.42 16.86 -18.47
CA LEU A 11 0.09 15.49 -18.89
C LEU A 11 1.31 14.75 -19.43
N ARG A 12 2.19 15.39 -20.19
CA ARG A 12 3.44 14.78 -20.67
C ARG A 12 4.39 14.46 -19.52
N ASP A 13 4.56 15.38 -18.59
CA ASP A 13 5.42 15.20 -17.42
C ASP A 13 4.88 14.08 -16.52
N SER A 14 3.57 14.02 -16.31
CA SER A 14 2.91 12.91 -15.60
C SER A 14 3.08 11.58 -16.29
N ALA A 15 2.91 11.52 -17.61
CA ALA A 15 3.09 10.28 -18.37
C ALA A 15 4.56 9.82 -18.35
N ALA A 16 5.51 10.74 -18.49
CA ALA A 16 6.94 10.43 -18.40
C ALA A 16 7.31 9.90 -17.00
N ALA A 17 6.77 10.51 -15.95
CA ALA A 17 6.98 10.06 -14.57
C ALA A 17 6.39 8.67 -14.33
N ALA A 18 5.19 8.39 -14.84
CA ALA A 18 4.56 7.08 -14.72
C ALA A 18 5.33 5.98 -15.49
N LEU A 19 5.87 6.29 -16.67
CA LEU A 19 6.74 5.37 -17.40
C LEU A 19 8.05 5.11 -16.65
N HIS A 20 8.66 6.14 -16.08
CA HIS A 20 9.84 6.00 -15.24
C HIS A 20 9.56 5.13 -14.01
N ALA A 21 8.45 5.34 -13.31
CA ALA A 21 8.07 4.53 -12.17
C ALA A 21 7.91 3.04 -12.55
N ALA A 22 7.23 2.75 -13.65
CA ALA A 22 7.05 1.39 -14.14
C ALA A 22 8.40 0.75 -14.52
N GLU A 23 9.31 1.50 -15.17
CA GLU A 23 10.64 1.01 -15.53
C GLU A 23 11.47 0.66 -14.28
N GLN A 24 11.52 1.54 -13.27
CA GLN A 24 12.27 1.26 -12.04
C GLN A 24 11.70 0.07 -11.28
N THR A 25 10.37 -0.09 -11.25
CA THR A 25 9.70 -1.25 -10.67
C THR A 25 10.06 -2.53 -11.42
N THR A 26 10.04 -2.53 -12.74
CA THR A 26 10.43 -3.69 -13.56
C THR A 26 11.88 -4.09 -13.29
N ILE A 27 12.81 -3.14 -13.29
CA ILE A 27 14.23 -3.39 -12.99
C ILE A 27 14.38 -4.04 -11.59
N HIS A 28 13.60 -3.59 -10.61
CA HIS A 28 13.62 -4.14 -9.27
C HIS A 28 13.11 -5.58 -9.22
N ILE A 29 11.95 -5.86 -9.82
CA ILE A 29 11.36 -7.20 -9.86
C ILE A 29 12.26 -8.18 -10.64
N ASP A 30 12.85 -7.75 -11.74
CA ASP A 30 13.81 -8.57 -12.49
C ASP A 30 15.03 -8.95 -11.65
N ALA A 31 15.55 -8.01 -10.85
CA ALA A 31 16.64 -8.28 -9.90
C ALA A 31 16.20 -9.24 -8.78
N GLU A 32 14.94 -9.16 -8.35
CA GLU A 32 14.38 -10.12 -7.41
C GLU A 32 14.33 -11.55 -7.99
N ILE A 33 13.89 -11.71 -9.24
CA ILE A 33 13.83 -13.00 -9.93
C ILE A 33 15.25 -13.58 -10.09
N VAL A 34 16.25 -12.77 -10.42
CA VAL A 34 17.66 -13.17 -10.46
C VAL A 34 18.13 -13.63 -9.07
N GLY A 35 17.63 -13.01 -7.99
CA GLY A 35 17.84 -13.44 -6.61
C GLY A 35 19.22 -13.13 -6.03
N HIS A 36 20.02 -12.27 -6.69
CA HIS A 36 21.33 -11.86 -6.21
C HIS A 36 21.20 -10.57 -5.37
N VAL A 37 21.24 -10.70 -4.03
CA VAL A 37 20.95 -9.60 -3.11
C VAL A 37 21.76 -8.33 -3.36
N PRO A 38 23.08 -8.35 -3.62
CA PRO A 38 23.81 -7.13 -3.96
C PRO A 38 23.24 -6.38 -5.16
N GLU A 39 22.87 -7.05 -6.24
CA GLU A 39 22.27 -6.44 -7.44
C GLU A 39 20.87 -5.89 -7.14
N LEU A 40 20.09 -6.61 -6.35
CA LEU A 40 18.78 -6.17 -5.87
C LEU A 40 18.91 -4.87 -5.05
N MET A 41 19.92 -4.77 -4.18
CA MET A 41 20.19 -3.55 -3.42
C MET A 41 20.58 -2.34 -4.28
N GLU A 42 21.14 -2.56 -5.48
CA GLU A 42 21.45 -1.46 -6.42
C GLU A 42 20.22 -0.86 -7.12
N THR A 43 19.09 -1.54 -7.06
CA THR A 43 17.79 -1.04 -7.59
C THR A 43 17.08 -0.10 -6.62
N LEU A 44 17.55 -0.01 -5.38
CA LEU A 44 17.02 0.91 -4.39
C LEU A 44 17.62 2.31 -4.60
N ARG A 45 16.85 3.33 -4.26
CA ARG A 45 17.38 4.68 -4.10
C ARG A 45 18.61 4.67 -3.19
N SER A 46 19.59 5.54 -3.46
CA SER A 46 20.86 5.57 -2.72
C SER A 46 20.69 5.94 -1.24
N GLU A 47 19.73 6.81 -0.93
CA GLU A 47 19.49 7.34 0.42
C GLU A 47 17.99 7.27 0.78
N GLY A 48 17.70 7.04 2.08
CA GLY A 48 16.32 7.04 2.59
C GLY A 48 15.66 8.43 2.62
N PRO A 49 14.47 8.54 3.18
CA PRO A 49 13.79 7.47 3.91
C PRO A 49 13.30 6.33 3.00
N TYR A 50 13.28 5.11 3.54
CA TYR A 50 12.75 3.94 2.85
C TYR A 50 11.39 3.54 3.42
N ALA A 51 10.51 3.04 2.54
CA ALA A 51 9.16 2.59 2.86
C ALA A 51 8.99 1.10 2.51
N TYR A 52 9.49 0.22 3.38
CA TYR A 52 9.46 -1.22 3.16
C TYR A 52 8.60 -1.95 4.18
N ALA A 53 7.68 -2.78 3.69
CA ALA A 53 6.87 -3.73 4.45
C ALA A 53 6.68 -5.00 3.61
N ILE A 54 7.71 -5.85 3.53
CA ILE A 54 7.81 -6.99 2.63
C ILE A 54 7.62 -8.35 3.32
N MET A 55 7.35 -8.37 4.62
CA MET A 55 7.16 -9.58 5.41
C MET A 55 5.86 -9.54 6.22
N PRO A 56 4.70 -9.29 5.57
CA PRO A 56 3.44 -9.35 6.28
C PRO A 56 3.17 -10.79 6.74
N HIS A 57 2.61 -10.94 7.94
CA HIS A 57 2.18 -12.25 8.41
C HIS A 57 0.97 -12.16 9.34
N VAL A 58 0.15 -13.19 9.31
CA VAL A 58 -0.97 -13.37 10.24
C VAL A 58 -0.48 -14.19 11.43
N ARG A 59 -0.66 -13.66 12.64
CA ARG A 59 -0.30 -14.37 13.88
C ARG A 59 -1.33 -15.47 14.20
N PRO A 60 -1.00 -16.45 15.05
CA PRO A 60 -1.94 -17.54 15.42
C PRO A 60 -3.24 -17.05 16.06
N ASP A 61 -3.26 -15.85 16.65
CA ASP A 61 -4.45 -15.23 17.23
C ASP A 61 -5.32 -14.47 16.19
N GLY A 62 -4.93 -14.50 14.91
CA GLY A 62 -5.61 -13.83 13.81
C GLY A 62 -5.25 -12.36 13.64
N THR A 63 -4.35 -11.82 14.48
CA THR A 63 -3.85 -10.45 14.29
C THR A 63 -2.80 -10.39 13.19
N VAL A 64 -2.70 -9.24 12.52
CA VAL A 64 -1.71 -9.01 11.47
C VAL A 64 -0.48 -8.30 12.05
N ALA A 65 0.69 -8.65 11.55
CA ALA A 65 1.92 -7.90 11.73
C ALA A 65 2.46 -7.42 10.39
N LEU A 66 2.88 -6.16 10.35
CA LEU A 66 3.47 -5.49 9.21
C LEU A 66 4.82 -4.88 9.63
N PRO A 67 5.90 -5.68 9.68
CA PRO A 67 7.22 -5.17 10.04
C PRO A 67 7.67 -4.10 9.06
N ILE A 68 8.08 -2.94 9.58
CA ILE A 68 8.60 -1.84 8.78
C ILE A 68 10.13 -1.88 8.79
N LEU A 69 10.71 -1.81 7.59
CA LEU A 69 12.15 -1.70 7.38
C LEU A 69 12.45 -0.29 6.87
N SER A 70 13.26 0.45 7.61
CA SER A 70 13.51 1.88 7.34
C SER A 70 14.98 2.18 7.00
N THR A 71 15.84 1.19 7.10
CA THR A 71 17.27 1.33 6.77
C THR A 71 17.69 0.33 5.70
N ARG A 72 18.70 0.71 4.92
CA ARG A 72 19.27 -0.16 3.87
C ARG A 72 19.79 -1.50 4.43
N GLU A 73 20.33 -1.49 5.64
CA GLU A 73 20.80 -2.68 6.33
C GLU A 73 19.65 -3.64 6.65
N GLN A 74 18.55 -3.14 7.25
CA GLN A 74 17.35 -3.94 7.52
C GLN A 74 16.76 -4.56 6.25
N ILE A 75 16.73 -3.79 5.16
CA ILE A 75 16.22 -4.26 3.87
C ILE A 75 17.14 -5.36 3.30
N HIS A 76 18.46 -5.16 3.34
CA HIS A 76 19.45 -6.16 2.93
C HIS A 76 19.30 -7.47 3.70
N ASP A 77 19.15 -7.40 5.02
CA ASP A 77 19.01 -8.57 5.88
C ASP A 77 17.70 -9.31 5.60
N ALA A 78 16.60 -8.58 5.38
CA ALA A 78 15.32 -9.16 5.01
C ALA A 78 15.39 -9.90 3.67
N TYR A 79 15.97 -9.29 2.63
CA TYR A 79 16.17 -9.97 1.35
C TYR A 79 17.10 -11.18 1.48
N THR A 80 18.18 -11.08 2.25
CA THR A 80 19.08 -12.19 2.50
C THR A 80 18.34 -13.37 3.15
N MET A 81 17.48 -13.10 4.11
CA MET A 81 16.65 -14.10 4.76
C MET A 81 15.63 -14.71 3.79
N ILE A 82 14.89 -13.89 3.05
CA ILE A 82 13.89 -14.35 2.08
C ILE A 82 14.55 -15.21 1.00
N ARG A 83 15.66 -14.72 0.42
CA ARG A 83 16.40 -15.45 -0.64
C ARG A 83 17.13 -16.67 -0.11
N GLY A 84 17.46 -16.70 1.18
CA GLY A 84 17.97 -17.91 1.86
C GLY A 84 16.92 -19.01 1.91
N ALA A 85 15.66 -18.68 2.09
CA ALA A 85 14.54 -19.63 2.23
C ALA A 85 13.86 -19.99 0.90
N SER A 86 13.79 -19.07 -0.06
CA SER A 86 13.01 -19.25 -1.29
C SER A 86 13.62 -18.52 -2.50
N ASP A 87 13.36 -19.08 -3.69
CA ASP A 87 13.57 -18.41 -4.97
C ASP A 87 12.23 -17.85 -5.47
N LEU A 88 12.22 -16.64 -5.98
CA LEU A 88 11.15 -16.12 -6.84
C LEU A 88 11.48 -16.55 -8.28
N LEU A 89 10.62 -17.34 -8.89
CA LEU A 89 10.84 -17.86 -10.25
C LEU A 89 10.24 -16.98 -11.31
N SER A 90 9.09 -16.37 -11.02
CA SER A 90 8.43 -15.37 -11.86
C SER A 90 7.50 -14.49 -11.03
N ALA A 91 7.24 -13.28 -11.52
CA ALA A 91 6.17 -12.41 -11.05
C ALA A 91 5.51 -11.78 -12.29
N GLU A 92 4.24 -12.11 -12.52
CA GLU A 92 3.50 -11.66 -13.70
C GLU A 92 2.36 -10.74 -13.26
N PRO A 93 2.40 -9.44 -13.58
CA PRO A 93 1.34 -8.52 -13.23
C PRO A 93 0.06 -8.83 -14.01
N MET A 94 -1.04 -8.99 -13.28
CA MET A 94 -2.40 -9.16 -13.82
C MET A 94 -3.13 -7.82 -13.88
N ILE A 95 -2.89 -6.95 -12.89
CA ILE A 95 -3.37 -5.58 -12.83
C ILE A 95 -2.17 -4.72 -12.51
N GLU A 96 -1.99 -3.63 -13.26
CA GLU A 96 -0.94 -2.65 -13.01
C GLU A 96 -1.50 -1.24 -13.11
N ILE A 97 -1.22 -0.43 -12.08
CA ILE A 97 -1.49 1.01 -12.08
C ILE A 97 -0.16 1.74 -11.99
N ARG A 98 0.06 2.64 -12.93
CA ARG A 98 1.28 3.44 -13.07
C ARG A 98 0.99 4.88 -12.67
N GLY A 99 1.24 5.19 -11.40
CA GLY A 99 1.20 6.56 -10.92
C GLY A 99 2.49 7.32 -11.24
N ALA A 100 2.46 8.64 -11.08
CA ALA A 100 3.65 9.48 -11.35
C ALA A 100 4.82 9.24 -10.38
N TRP A 101 4.57 8.59 -9.24
CA TRP A 101 5.55 8.39 -8.16
C TRP A 101 5.51 6.96 -7.57
N TYR A 102 4.70 6.09 -8.15
CA TYR A 102 4.57 4.70 -7.71
C TYR A 102 4.10 3.80 -8.85
N THR A 103 4.32 2.49 -8.68
CA THR A 103 3.59 1.44 -9.40
C THR A 103 2.85 0.58 -8.39
N PHE A 104 1.58 0.27 -8.64
CA PHE A 104 0.83 -0.76 -7.92
C PHE A 104 0.61 -1.94 -8.84
N GLN A 105 0.79 -3.16 -8.31
CA GLN A 105 0.56 -4.39 -9.04
C GLN A 105 -0.23 -5.40 -8.20
N GLU A 106 -1.22 -6.03 -8.84
CA GLU A 106 -1.69 -7.36 -8.48
C GLU A 106 -1.00 -8.34 -9.42
N ALA A 107 -0.20 -9.25 -8.88
CA ALA A 107 0.63 -10.14 -9.67
C ALA A 107 0.52 -11.60 -9.20
N THR A 108 0.65 -12.53 -10.15
CA THR A 108 0.90 -13.92 -9.86
C THR A 108 2.40 -14.12 -9.65
N ALA A 109 2.79 -14.53 -8.44
CA ALA A 109 4.17 -14.82 -8.08
C ALA A 109 4.37 -16.33 -7.92
N ILE A 110 5.34 -16.90 -8.65
CA ILE A 110 5.73 -18.31 -8.51
C ILE A 110 7.02 -18.37 -7.71
N GLY A 111 6.95 -19.02 -6.55
CA GLY A 111 8.08 -19.22 -5.65
C GLY A 111 8.45 -20.67 -5.49
N ARG A 112 9.71 -20.94 -5.15
CA ARG A 112 10.21 -22.28 -4.80
C ARG A 112 10.90 -22.22 -3.44
N HIS A 113 10.40 -23.00 -2.48
CA HIS A 113 11.06 -23.17 -1.18
C HIS A 113 12.33 -24.00 -1.35
N LYS A 114 13.48 -23.48 -0.94
CA LYS A 114 14.79 -24.10 -1.23
C LYS A 114 15.02 -25.43 -0.52
N GLU A 115 14.58 -25.55 0.73
CA GLU A 115 14.79 -26.75 1.52
C GLU A 115 13.90 -27.91 1.06
N THR A 116 12.63 -27.65 0.76
CA THR A 116 11.65 -28.68 0.41
C THR A 116 11.49 -28.88 -1.09
N GLY A 117 11.94 -27.93 -1.91
CA GLY A 117 11.72 -27.91 -3.36
C GLY A 117 10.27 -27.65 -3.78
N ILE A 118 9.36 -27.37 -2.84
CA ILE A 118 7.95 -27.10 -3.14
C ILE A 118 7.86 -25.81 -3.93
N VAL A 119 7.14 -25.88 -5.05
CA VAL A 119 6.78 -24.73 -5.86
C VAL A 119 5.35 -24.31 -5.51
N SER A 120 5.15 -23.03 -5.23
CA SER A 120 3.85 -22.44 -4.95
C SER A 120 3.58 -21.26 -5.91
N GLU A 121 2.34 -21.12 -6.28
CA GLU A 121 1.81 -19.96 -6.98
C GLU A 121 0.99 -19.14 -5.99
N ASN A 122 1.28 -17.85 -5.89
CA ASN A 122 0.61 -16.95 -4.96
C ASN A 122 0.16 -15.70 -5.70
N LEU A 123 -1.00 -15.19 -5.34
CA LEU A 123 -1.45 -13.86 -5.73
C LEU A 123 -0.85 -12.86 -4.75
N THR A 124 -0.17 -11.84 -5.27
CA THR A 124 0.49 -10.80 -4.47
C THR A 124 0.00 -9.41 -4.83
N LEU A 125 -0.08 -8.54 -3.86
CA LEU A 125 -0.25 -7.10 -4.04
C LEU A 125 1.09 -6.44 -3.74
N GLY A 126 1.57 -5.60 -4.63
CA GLY A 126 2.80 -4.84 -4.48
C GLY A 126 2.56 -3.36 -4.76
N LEU A 127 3.00 -2.49 -3.87
CA LEU A 127 3.08 -1.05 -4.09
C LEU A 127 4.56 -0.65 -4.01
N PHE A 128 5.05 -0.06 -5.08
CA PHE A 128 6.44 0.34 -5.27
C PHE A 128 6.54 1.85 -5.42
N PRO A 129 6.73 2.62 -4.34
CA PRO A 129 7.08 4.03 -4.45
C PRO A 129 8.45 4.21 -5.10
N VAL A 130 8.54 5.18 -6.02
CA VAL A 130 9.71 5.37 -6.87
C VAL A 130 10.31 6.77 -6.67
N SER A 131 11.65 6.85 -6.72
CA SER A 131 12.37 8.11 -6.75
C SER A 131 12.23 8.81 -8.10
N THR A 132 12.25 10.13 -8.09
CA THR A 132 12.32 10.92 -9.33
C THR A 132 13.65 10.74 -10.09
N ASP A 133 14.70 10.29 -9.39
CA ASP A 133 16.04 10.10 -10.00
C ASP A 133 16.23 8.65 -10.45
N LYS A 134 16.58 7.76 -9.54
CA LYS A 134 16.82 6.35 -9.81
C LYS A 134 16.39 5.50 -8.63
N GLY A 135 15.83 4.35 -8.95
CA GLY A 135 15.50 3.28 -8.01
C GLY A 135 14.18 3.48 -7.25
N ILE A 136 13.72 2.43 -6.64
CA ILE A 136 12.54 2.47 -5.79
C ILE A 136 12.88 2.99 -4.40
N THR A 137 11.94 3.68 -3.78
CA THR A 137 12.07 4.19 -2.41
C THR A 137 11.38 3.29 -1.40
N GLY A 138 10.60 2.34 -1.89
CA GLY A 138 9.84 1.44 -1.04
C GLY A 138 9.31 0.24 -1.81
N GLU A 139 8.96 -0.76 -1.03
CA GLU A 139 8.24 -1.94 -1.46
C GLU A 139 7.31 -2.37 -0.34
N LEU A 140 6.03 -2.37 -0.64
CA LEU A 140 4.98 -2.74 0.31
C LEU A 140 4.20 -3.90 -0.30
N VAL A 141 4.31 -5.08 0.29
CA VAL A 141 3.79 -6.32 -0.27
C VAL A 141 2.77 -6.97 0.66
N TRP A 142 1.79 -7.59 0.06
CA TRP A 142 0.85 -8.50 0.69
C TRP A 142 0.65 -9.74 -0.16
N VAL A 143 0.75 -10.92 0.45
CA VAL A 143 0.31 -12.16 -0.18
C VAL A 143 -1.18 -12.31 0.08
N VAL A 144 -1.96 -12.42 -1.00
CA VAL A 144 -3.42 -12.56 -0.88
C VAL A 144 -3.74 -13.95 -0.34
N LEU A 145 -4.29 -13.97 0.87
CA LEU A 145 -4.77 -15.18 1.52
C LEU A 145 -6.28 -15.31 1.32
N PRO A 146 -6.81 -16.54 1.31
CA PRO A 146 -8.25 -16.74 1.38
C PRO A 146 -8.85 -16.01 2.58
N ARG A 147 -10.00 -15.36 2.40
CA ARG A 147 -10.67 -14.60 3.48
C ARG A 147 -10.88 -15.43 4.75
N ALA A 148 -11.12 -16.74 4.58
CA ALA A 148 -11.28 -17.67 5.70
C ALA A 148 -10.04 -17.74 6.62
N GLU A 149 -8.86 -17.52 6.07
CA GLU A 149 -7.58 -17.55 6.80
C GLU A 149 -7.29 -16.24 7.52
N LEU A 150 -7.98 -15.15 7.14
CA LEU A 150 -7.79 -13.82 7.71
C LEU A 150 -8.68 -13.54 8.94
N GLY A 151 -9.14 -14.60 9.61
CA GLY A 151 -10.01 -14.47 10.79
C GLY A 151 -11.38 -13.89 10.47
N GLY A 152 -12.37 -14.43 11.05
CA GLY A 152 -13.74 -14.03 10.79
C GLY A 152 -14.56 -15.19 10.25
N VAL A 153 -15.85 -15.07 10.36
CA VAL A 153 -16.79 -16.11 9.99
C VAL A 153 -16.93 -16.11 8.48
N ALA A 154 -15.99 -16.74 7.80
CA ALA A 154 -16.07 -16.96 6.36
C ALA A 154 -17.26 -17.83 5.94
N ALA A 155 -17.87 -18.56 6.86
CA ALA A 155 -18.99 -19.45 6.61
C ALA A 155 -20.22 -18.78 5.94
N GLY A 156 -20.32 -17.46 5.97
CA GLY A 156 -21.36 -16.73 5.22
C GLY A 156 -20.94 -16.31 3.81
N ASP A 157 -19.65 -16.23 3.53
CA ASP A 157 -19.14 -15.63 2.31
C ASP A 157 -18.86 -16.63 1.19
N GLU A 158 -18.69 -17.92 1.51
CA GLU A 158 -18.55 -18.98 0.50
C GLU A 158 -19.78 -19.12 -0.41
N THR A 159 -20.92 -18.57 0.01
CA THR A 159 -22.16 -18.54 -0.79
C THR A 159 -22.24 -17.34 -1.74
N LYS A 160 -21.38 -16.33 -1.58
CA LYS A 160 -21.39 -15.12 -2.39
C LYS A 160 -20.54 -15.30 -3.64
N SER A 161 -21.06 -14.82 -4.75
CA SER A 161 -20.30 -14.70 -5.99
C SER A 161 -19.20 -13.65 -5.85
N GLN A 162 -18.14 -13.71 -6.67
CA GLN A 162 -17.10 -12.69 -6.73
C GLN A 162 -17.66 -11.27 -6.93
N TRP A 163 -18.74 -11.13 -7.70
CA TRP A 163 -19.40 -9.84 -7.91
C TRP A 163 -20.06 -9.30 -6.65
N GLU A 164 -20.63 -10.15 -5.83
CA GLU A 164 -21.21 -9.76 -4.54
C GLU A 164 -20.10 -9.34 -3.57
N LEU A 165 -19.01 -10.11 -3.51
CA LEU A 165 -17.84 -9.76 -2.71
C LEU A 165 -17.23 -8.43 -3.13
N ARG A 166 -17.05 -8.18 -4.44
CA ARG A 166 -16.55 -6.89 -4.95
C ARG A 166 -17.45 -5.71 -4.59
N ARG A 167 -18.78 -5.89 -4.65
CA ARG A 167 -19.72 -4.85 -4.22
C ARG A 167 -19.61 -4.55 -2.73
N ASP A 168 -19.42 -5.58 -1.90
CA ASP A 168 -19.23 -5.42 -0.48
C ASP A 168 -17.93 -4.69 -0.17
N VAL A 169 -16.83 -5.03 -0.83
CA VAL A 169 -15.54 -4.34 -0.69
C VAL A 169 -15.68 -2.88 -1.15
N LEU A 170 -16.35 -2.64 -2.28
CA LEU A 170 -16.60 -1.29 -2.76
C LEU A 170 -17.40 -0.47 -1.73
N ALA A 171 -18.48 -1.02 -1.21
CA ALA A 171 -19.32 -0.34 -0.22
C ALA A 171 -18.55 -0.02 1.06
N GLN A 172 -17.73 -0.97 1.52
CA GLN A 172 -16.87 -0.78 2.69
C GLN A 172 -15.82 0.31 2.46
N HIS A 173 -15.18 0.31 1.29
CA HIS A 173 -14.19 1.32 0.92
C HIS A 173 -14.85 2.71 0.78
N GLU A 174 -16.01 2.82 0.18
CA GLU A 174 -16.74 4.09 0.08
C GLU A 174 -17.18 4.62 1.45
N ARG A 175 -17.60 3.72 2.35
CA ARG A 175 -17.92 4.08 3.75
C ARG A 175 -16.68 4.66 4.45
N TYR A 176 -15.53 4.01 4.30
CA TYR A 176 -14.27 4.45 4.86
C TYR A 176 -13.82 5.82 4.30
N ILE A 177 -13.84 6.00 2.97
CA ILE A 177 -13.47 7.28 2.34
C ILE A 177 -14.42 8.42 2.76
N ARG A 178 -15.71 8.14 2.91
CA ARG A 178 -16.66 9.12 3.43
C ARG A 178 -16.34 9.53 4.87
N ALA A 179 -16.06 8.54 5.72
CA ALA A 179 -15.68 8.81 7.10
C ALA A 179 -14.37 9.62 7.22
N LEU A 180 -13.41 9.38 6.33
CA LEU A 180 -12.19 10.21 6.24
C LEU A 180 -12.52 11.67 5.87
N ARG A 181 -13.42 11.90 4.90
CA ARG A 181 -13.87 13.25 4.51
C ARG A 181 -14.57 13.98 5.64
N ASP A 182 -15.39 13.25 6.40
CA ASP A 182 -16.20 13.77 7.48
C ASP A 182 -15.44 13.86 8.81
N ALA A 183 -14.17 13.42 8.86
CA ALA A 183 -13.34 13.27 10.06
C ALA A 183 -14.02 12.40 11.15
N ASP A 184 -14.81 11.42 10.73
CA ASP A 184 -15.56 10.52 11.60
C ASP A 184 -14.68 9.33 12.02
N VAL A 185 -13.90 9.52 13.10
CA VAL A 185 -12.97 8.51 13.62
C VAL A 185 -13.69 7.23 14.03
N ASP A 186 -14.89 7.33 14.58
CA ASP A 186 -15.64 6.15 15.02
C ASP A 186 -16.04 5.27 13.84
N THR A 187 -16.54 5.87 12.76
CA THR A 187 -16.86 5.13 11.53
C THR A 187 -15.61 4.58 10.85
N ILE A 188 -14.49 5.33 10.84
CA ILE A 188 -13.21 4.83 10.32
C ILE A 188 -12.81 3.55 11.06
N VAL A 189 -12.78 3.59 12.40
CA VAL A 189 -12.37 2.45 13.24
C VAL A 189 -13.37 1.28 13.14
N ASP A 190 -14.66 1.55 12.93
CA ASP A 190 -15.66 0.51 12.70
C ASP A 190 -15.48 -0.21 11.33
N CYS A 191 -14.84 0.45 10.36
CA CYS A 191 -14.44 -0.18 9.11
C CYS A 191 -13.28 -1.18 9.27
N LEU A 192 -12.58 -1.18 10.41
CA LEU A 192 -11.40 -2.01 10.66
C LEU A 192 -11.76 -3.30 11.41
N ASN A 193 -11.07 -4.39 11.08
CA ASN A 193 -11.12 -5.64 11.84
C ASN A 193 -10.39 -5.48 13.18
N GLU A 194 -10.70 -6.31 14.17
CA GLU A 194 -10.04 -6.24 15.50
C GLU A 194 -8.52 -6.49 15.41
N GLY A 195 -8.09 -7.39 14.52
CA GLY A 195 -6.69 -7.74 14.31
C GLY A 195 -5.97 -6.87 13.28
N VAL A 196 -6.51 -5.71 12.93
CA VAL A 196 -5.99 -4.84 11.87
C VAL A 196 -4.57 -4.36 12.13
N ALA A 197 -3.76 -4.32 11.07
CA ALA A 197 -2.49 -3.61 11.06
C ALA A 197 -2.38 -2.67 9.86
N SER A 198 -1.61 -1.59 10.03
CA SER A 198 -1.28 -0.67 8.94
C SER A 198 0.21 -0.39 8.88
N ALA A 199 0.72 -0.29 7.66
CA ALA A 199 2.03 0.27 7.34
C ALA A 199 1.82 1.40 6.33
N VAL A 200 1.79 2.64 6.79
CA VAL A 200 1.42 3.80 5.99
C VAL A 200 2.35 4.97 6.26
N ARG A 201 2.45 5.91 5.32
CA ARG A 201 3.20 7.13 5.55
C ARG A 201 2.66 7.91 6.74
N ASP A 202 3.56 8.33 7.61
CA ASP A 202 3.24 9.18 8.74
C ASP A 202 3.08 10.65 8.29
N TYR A 203 1.86 11.16 8.40
CA TYR A 203 1.52 12.57 8.14
C TYR A 203 1.35 13.38 9.43
N VAL A 204 1.26 12.72 10.58
CA VAL A 204 1.09 13.41 11.87
C VAL A 204 2.41 14.09 12.26
N ASP A 205 3.49 13.32 12.31
CA ASP A 205 4.83 13.83 12.60
C ASP A 205 5.56 14.28 11.32
N ASN A 206 4.99 13.98 10.16
CA ASN A 206 5.50 14.28 8.81
C ASN A 206 6.99 13.92 8.62
N THR A 207 7.37 12.77 9.11
CA THR A 207 8.77 12.31 9.08
C THR A 207 9.21 11.77 7.72
N GLY A 208 8.28 11.61 6.78
CA GLY A 208 8.51 10.95 5.49
C GLY A 208 8.66 9.42 5.60
N LYS A 209 8.54 8.85 6.81
CA LYS A 209 8.68 7.43 7.11
C LYS A 209 7.31 6.75 7.17
N LEU A 210 7.31 5.44 7.19
CA LEU A 210 6.13 4.67 7.54
C LEU A 210 5.90 4.69 9.05
N VAL A 211 4.64 4.65 9.44
CA VAL A 211 4.19 4.32 10.79
C VAL A 211 3.51 2.96 10.78
N SER A 212 3.78 2.13 11.79
CA SER A 212 3.10 0.88 12.03
C SER A 212 2.00 1.09 13.07
N LEU A 213 0.77 0.72 12.72
CA LEU A 213 -0.38 0.77 13.62
C LEU A 213 -0.92 -0.64 13.78
N GLU A 214 -1.04 -1.12 15.02
CA GLU A 214 -1.61 -2.45 15.32
C GLU A 214 -2.86 -2.30 16.19
N GLY A 215 -3.96 -2.91 15.76
CA GLY A 215 -5.26 -2.89 16.45
C GLY A 215 -6.00 -1.55 16.32
N LYS A 216 -7.28 -1.58 16.68
CA LYS A 216 -8.20 -0.43 16.53
C LYS A 216 -7.81 0.80 17.37
N ASP A 217 -7.23 0.59 18.55
CA ASP A 217 -6.88 1.71 19.44
C ASP A 217 -5.73 2.53 18.88
N ALA A 218 -4.72 1.89 18.28
CA ALA A 218 -3.63 2.59 17.61
C ALA A 218 -4.14 3.40 16.40
N HIS A 219 -5.05 2.82 15.62
CA HIS A 219 -5.68 3.51 14.50
C HIS A 219 -6.54 4.69 14.98
N ARG A 220 -7.35 4.50 16.03
CA ARG A 220 -8.14 5.60 16.63
C ARG A 220 -7.25 6.77 17.03
N SER A 221 -6.18 6.48 17.75
CA SER A 221 -5.23 7.50 18.21
C SER A 221 -4.56 8.23 17.04
N TYR A 222 -4.17 7.50 15.99
CA TYR A 222 -3.57 8.07 14.80
C TYR A 222 -4.54 9.00 14.05
N TYR A 223 -5.77 8.54 13.80
CA TYR A 223 -6.76 9.37 13.09
C TYR A 223 -7.19 10.58 13.91
N GLN A 224 -7.32 10.43 15.23
CA GLN A 224 -7.59 11.58 16.10
C GLN A 224 -6.47 12.63 15.96
N SER A 225 -5.20 12.21 16.07
CA SER A 225 -4.04 13.09 15.91
C SER A 225 -3.98 13.72 14.52
N PHE A 226 -4.32 12.96 13.46
CA PHE A 226 -4.37 13.48 12.11
C PHE A 226 -5.43 14.57 11.96
N PHE A 227 -6.65 14.37 12.47
CA PHE A 227 -7.72 15.36 12.38
C PHE A 227 -7.56 16.52 13.39
N ASP A 228 -6.82 16.32 14.47
CA ASP A 228 -6.40 17.40 15.36
C ASP A 228 -5.33 18.29 14.70
N THR A 229 -4.49 17.72 13.84
CA THR A 229 -3.46 18.44 13.09
C THR A 229 -4.04 19.12 11.84
N PHE A 230 -4.94 18.43 11.13
CA PHE A 230 -5.46 18.88 9.84
C PHE A 230 -6.98 18.97 9.81
N ALA A 231 -7.49 20.03 9.18
CA ALA A 231 -8.88 20.11 8.74
C ALA A 231 -8.95 19.60 7.27
N VAL A 232 -9.63 18.49 7.05
CA VAL A 232 -9.85 17.96 5.71
C VAL A 232 -10.80 18.88 4.94
N GLN A 233 -10.38 19.33 3.76
CA GLN A 233 -11.20 20.13 2.85
C GLN A 233 -11.77 19.28 1.72
N SER A 234 -10.95 18.40 1.15
CA SER A 234 -11.42 17.39 0.20
C SER A 234 -10.51 16.16 0.22
N ILE A 235 -11.09 15.02 -0.19
CA ILE A 235 -10.36 13.80 -0.56
C ILE A 235 -10.95 13.36 -1.90
N ASP A 236 -10.14 13.40 -2.94
CA ASP A 236 -10.52 12.98 -4.28
C ASP A 236 -9.92 11.60 -4.56
N ILE A 237 -10.70 10.69 -5.11
CA ILE A 237 -10.20 9.40 -5.61
C ILE A 237 -9.73 9.65 -7.04
N LEU A 238 -8.42 9.48 -7.28
CA LEU A 238 -7.82 9.67 -8.60
C LEU A 238 -7.82 8.37 -9.40
N ASP A 239 -7.53 7.26 -8.71
CA ASP A 239 -7.61 5.91 -9.28
C ASP A 239 -8.11 4.92 -8.24
N ARG A 240 -8.76 3.82 -8.68
CA ARG A 240 -9.28 2.80 -7.80
C ARG A 240 -9.43 1.45 -8.49
N VAL A 241 -8.92 0.41 -7.84
CA VAL A 241 -9.22 -1.00 -8.16
C VAL A 241 -9.96 -1.62 -6.99
N VAL A 242 -10.99 -2.39 -7.27
CA VAL A 242 -11.73 -3.16 -6.27
C VAL A 242 -11.82 -4.60 -6.73
N GLN A 243 -11.32 -5.50 -5.89
CA GLN A 243 -11.43 -6.94 -6.04
C GLN A 243 -12.28 -7.54 -4.92
N ASP A 244 -12.41 -8.84 -4.91
CA ASP A 244 -13.21 -9.55 -3.90
C ASP A 244 -12.56 -9.59 -2.50
N SER A 245 -11.24 -9.37 -2.42
CA SER A 245 -10.45 -9.44 -1.19
C SER A 245 -9.72 -8.15 -0.82
N TYR A 246 -9.70 -7.15 -1.72
CA TYR A 246 -9.03 -5.87 -1.46
C TYR A 246 -9.62 -4.70 -2.25
N ALA A 247 -9.32 -3.48 -1.80
CA ALA A 247 -9.45 -2.25 -2.58
C ALA A 247 -8.10 -1.53 -2.61
N PHE A 248 -7.68 -1.07 -3.78
CA PHE A 248 -6.60 -0.11 -3.95
C PHE A 248 -7.17 1.24 -4.35
N ALA A 249 -6.58 2.34 -3.86
CA ALA A 249 -6.90 3.68 -4.34
C ALA A 249 -5.69 4.61 -4.30
N GLU A 250 -5.57 5.47 -5.31
CA GLU A 250 -4.84 6.72 -5.20
C GLU A 250 -5.80 7.83 -4.76
N LEU A 251 -5.45 8.51 -3.67
CA LEU A 251 -6.23 9.57 -3.07
C LEU A 251 -5.43 10.87 -3.10
N ARG A 252 -6.10 11.97 -3.48
CA ARG A 252 -5.57 13.33 -3.30
C ARG A 252 -6.27 13.98 -2.12
N TYR A 253 -5.48 14.33 -1.12
CA TYR A 253 -5.93 15.11 0.02
C TYR A 253 -5.68 16.58 -0.21
N ALA A 254 -6.69 17.42 0.12
CA ALA A 254 -6.52 18.84 0.38
C ALA A 254 -6.87 19.09 1.84
N VAL A 255 -5.92 19.56 2.63
CA VAL A 255 -6.06 19.75 4.07
C VAL A 255 -5.54 21.12 4.47
N ALA A 256 -6.07 21.70 5.54
CA ALA A 256 -5.56 22.91 6.16
C ALA A 256 -4.97 22.56 7.53
N PRO A 257 -3.69 22.88 7.81
CA PRO A 257 -3.14 22.78 9.16
C PRO A 257 -3.95 23.65 10.13
N ARG A 258 -4.28 23.10 11.31
CA ARG A 258 -5.12 23.82 12.29
C ARG A 258 -4.36 24.87 13.09
N ASP A 259 -3.06 24.74 13.20
CA ASP A 259 -2.19 25.65 13.96
C ASP A 259 -1.85 26.96 13.24
N ASN A 260 -1.79 26.95 11.93
CA ASN A 260 -1.32 28.09 11.11
C ASN A 260 -2.37 28.78 10.24
N GLY A 261 -3.60 28.29 10.21
CA GLY A 261 -4.82 29.00 9.73
C GLY A 261 -4.89 29.50 8.30
N SER A 262 -3.91 29.24 7.40
CA SER A 262 -3.84 30.08 6.21
C SER A 262 -3.57 29.42 4.86
N SER A 263 -3.00 28.26 4.74
CA SER A 263 -2.79 27.67 3.42
C SER A 263 -3.22 26.20 3.36
N THR A 264 -4.07 25.89 2.39
CA THR A 264 -4.34 24.51 2.02
C THR A 264 -3.06 23.87 1.48
N VAL A 265 -2.73 22.72 2.00
CA VAL A 265 -1.67 21.85 1.45
C VAL A 265 -2.32 20.63 0.83
N ALA A 266 -1.69 20.11 -0.22
CA ALA A 266 -2.15 18.90 -0.88
C ALA A 266 -1.06 17.82 -0.82
N PHE A 267 -1.51 16.56 -0.73
CA PHE A 267 -0.63 15.40 -0.88
C PHE A 267 -1.44 14.24 -1.46
N HIS A 268 -0.72 13.28 -2.01
CA HIS A 268 -1.29 12.06 -2.56
C HIS A 268 -0.92 10.87 -1.70
N THR A 269 -1.85 9.92 -1.55
CA THR A 269 -1.58 8.60 -1.03
C THR A 269 -1.96 7.54 -2.06
N ALA A 270 -1.17 6.50 -2.15
CA ALA A 270 -1.52 5.26 -2.84
C ALA A 270 -1.53 4.17 -1.79
N GLU A 271 -2.66 3.51 -1.63
CA GLU A 271 -2.84 2.53 -0.56
C GLU A 271 -3.80 1.42 -0.96
N PHE A 272 -3.57 0.23 -0.44
CA PHE A 272 -4.51 -0.86 -0.56
C PHE A 272 -4.98 -1.36 0.81
N HIS A 273 -6.24 -1.77 0.84
CA HIS A 273 -6.93 -2.27 2.02
C HIS A 273 -7.31 -3.72 1.78
N VAL A 274 -6.80 -4.64 2.58
CA VAL A 274 -7.15 -6.06 2.53
C VAL A 274 -8.37 -6.31 3.42
N VAL A 275 -9.32 -7.09 2.93
CA VAL A 275 -10.60 -7.36 3.60
C VAL A 275 -10.57 -8.74 4.25
N ALA A 276 -10.89 -8.81 5.54
CA ALA A 276 -11.08 -10.05 6.30
C ALA A 276 -12.42 -10.73 5.99
N GLY A 277 -12.62 -11.92 6.54
CA GLY A 277 -13.85 -12.69 6.39
C GLY A 277 -15.11 -11.98 6.88
N ASP A 278 -15.00 -11.09 7.87
CA ASP A 278 -16.09 -10.27 8.40
C ASP A 278 -16.44 -9.03 7.53
N GLY A 279 -15.75 -8.86 6.39
CA GLY A 279 -15.94 -7.73 5.47
C GLY A 279 -15.27 -6.44 5.91
N ARG A 280 -14.50 -6.46 7.01
CA ARG A 280 -13.72 -5.31 7.50
C ARG A 280 -12.27 -5.36 7.05
N PHE A 281 -11.59 -4.23 7.07
CA PHE A 281 -10.18 -4.16 6.68
C PHE A 281 -9.27 -4.75 7.76
N ILE A 282 -8.50 -5.78 7.39
CA ILE A 282 -7.51 -6.44 8.25
C ILE A 282 -6.10 -5.85 8.04
N ALA A 283 -5.83 -5.28 6.88
CA ALA A 283 -4.59 -4.59 6.61
C ALA A 283 -4.84 -3.31 5.79
N ARG A 284 -4.08 -2.26 6.09
CA ARG A 284 -3.96 -1.04 5.30
C ARG A 284 -2.49 -0.77 5.04
N ILE A 285 -2.10 -0.79 3.79
CA ILE A 285 -0.71 -0.70 3.38
C ILE A 285 -0.59 0.37 2.30
N GLY A 286 0.28 1.35 2.51
CA GLY A 286 0.38 2.45 1.57
C GLY A 286 1.53 3.42 1.84
N HIS A 287 1.74 4.30 0.88
CA HIS A 287 2.70 5.39 0.94
C HIS A 287 2.09 6.66 0.35
N GLY A 288 2.83 7.76 0.38
CA GLY A 288 2.35 9.00 -0.21
C GLY A 288 3.43 10.06 -0.38
N THR A 289 3.04 11.15 -1.04
CA THR A 289 3.92 12.29 -1.34
C THR A 289 4.04 13.24 -0.15
N ASP A 290 5.04 14.11 -0.18
CA ASP A 290 5.16 15.22 0.77
C ASP A 290 4.00 16.20 0.60
N PRO A 291 3.48 16.77 1.72
CA PRO A 291 2.53 17.88 1.66
C PRO A 291 3.14 19.10 0.97
N ARG A 292 2.39 19.72 0.04
CA ARG A 292 2.83 20.89 -0.75
C ARG A 292 1.73 21.94 -0.83
#